data_44d07cc6223fac52f8ae57fe2b9ff994
#
_entry.id   44d07cc6223fac52f8ae57fe2b9ff994
#
_cell.length_a   1.000
_cell.length_b   1.000
_cell.length_c   1.000
_cell.angle_alpha   90.00
_cell.angle_beta   90.00
_cell.angle_gamma   90.00
#
_symmetry.space_group_name_H-M   'P 1'
#
loop_
_entity.id
_entity.type
_entity.pdbx_description
1 polymer ?
#
loop_
_entity_poly.entity_id
_entity_poly.type
_entity_poly.pdbx_seq_one_letter_code
_entity_poly.pdbx_strand_id
1 'polypeptide(L)'
;KLQKPWFAGGTVSLVSVNAIHHFLINNHERFEDGTLNYLDIPAVKIGLDYIENIGIQRINERVASLRKYLFENLESLQHNNGRNLIQIFGPKDHQNLGGTIILGFYNQEGVRYEFEQIEEMANQHNISLRSGCFCNPGIDEVNNCLTDNELATYYSSHEQGDYKDMIKFLGKMRGATRISVGIAT
;
A
#
# COMPACT_ATOMS: atom_id res chain seq x y z
N LYS A 1 -7.97 13.61 -15.10
CA LYS A 1 -8.88 13.35 -16.24
C LYS A 1 -8.26 12.25 -17.09
N LEU A 2 -9.01 11.19 -17.38
CA LEU A 2 -8.58 10.14 -18.30
C LEU A 2 -8.47 10.71 -19.70
N GLN A 3 -7.34 10.42 -20.35
CA GLN A 3 -7.08 10.81 -21.74
C GLN A 3 -7.38 9.63 -22.68
N LYS A 4 -7.20 9.86 -23.97
CA LYS A 4 -7.32 8.83 -25.00
C LYS A 4 -6.50 7.59 -24.62
N PRO A 5 -7.04 6.38 -24.71
CA PRO A 5 -6.30 5.17 -24.43
C PRO A 5 -5.11 5.02 -25.40
N TRP A 6 -4.05 4.39 -24.94
CA TRP A 6 -2.86 4.11 -25.74
C TRP A 6 -3.17 3.15 -26.89
N PHE A 7 -4.07 2.22 -26.66
CA PHE A 7 -4.50 1.19 -27.58
C PHE A 7 -6.02 1.27 -27.78
N ALA A 8 -6.50 1.14 -29.01
CA ALA A 8 -7.90 1.23 -29.33
C ALA A 8 -8.42 -0.12 -29.85
N GLY A 9 -8.85 -1.00 -28.96
CA GLY A 9 -9.46 -2.29 -29.27
C GLY A 9 -10.96 -2.17 -29.52
N GLY A 10 -11.80 -2.76 -28.65
CA GLY A 10 -13.25 -2.66 -28.72
C GLY A 10 -13.86 -1.29 -28.37
N THR A 11 -13.02 -0.26 -28.29
CA THR A 11 -13.36 1.09 -27.81
C THR A 11 -13.71 2.08 -28.92
N VAL A 12 -13.81 1.59 -30.16
CA VAL A 12 -14.01 2.42 -31.36
C VAL A 12 -15.45 2.41 -31.84
N SER A 13 -15.94 3.57 -32.28
CA SER A 13 -17.20 3.69 -33.04
C SER A 13 -17.02 3.44 -34.54
N LEU A 14 -15.83 3.71 -35.04
CA LEU A 14 -15.45 3.50 -36.44
C LEU A 14 -13.94 3.29 -36.54
N VAL A 15 -13.50 2.35 -37.34
CA VAL A 15 -12.09 2.09 -37.65
C VAL A 15 -11.89 1.82 -39.12
N SER A 16 -10.81 2.28 -39.70
CA SER A 16 -10.35 1.95 -41.05
C SER A 16 -8.92 1.48 -41.02
N VAL A 17 -8.68 0.31 -41.58
CA VAL A 17 -7.34 -0.25 -41.73
C VAL A 17 -6.59 0.50 -42.85
N ASN A 18 -7.24 0.77 -43.97
CA ASN A 18 -6.62 1.43 -45.11
C ASN A 18 -6.28 2.90 -44.84
N ALA A 19 -7.15 3.61 -44.14
CA ALA A 19 -6.91 5.01 -43.75
C ALA A 19 -6.06 5.15 -42.48
N ILE A 20 -5.76 4.07 -41.79
CA ILE A 20 -5.00 4.05 -40.52
C ILE A 20 -5.59 5.08 -39.52
N HIS A 21 -6.91 5.08 -39.42
CA HIS A 21 -7.63 6.03 -38.59
C HIS A 21 -8.81 5.40 -37.85
N HIS A 22 -9.18 5.95 -36.70
CA HIS A 22 -10.31 5.49 -35.92
C HIS A 22 -10.99 6.63 -35.16
N PHE A 23 -12.26 6.45 -34.84
CA PHE A 23 -12.98 7.26 -33.88
C PHE A 23 -13.33 6.45 -32.64
N LEU A 24 -13.05 6.99 -31.46
CA LEU A 24 -13.41 6.37 -30.20
C LEU A 24 -14.88 6.61 -29.87
N ILE A 25 -15.50 5.69 -29.15
CA ILE A 25 -16.81 5.87 -28.54
C ILE A 25 -16.77 7.05 -27.55
N ASN A 26 -17.87 7.82 -27.45
CA ASN A 26 -17.88 9.07 -26.68
C ASN A 26 -18.12 8.93 -25.16
N ASN A 27 -18.40 7.74 -24.67
CA ASN A 27 -18.70 7.47 -23.26
C ASN A 27 -17.56 6.69 -22.57
N HIS A 28 -17.82 6.08 -21.43
CA HIS A 28 -16.88 5.27 -20.67
C HIS A 28 -16.36 4.06 -21.45
N GLU A 29 -17.13 3.51 -22.38
CA GLU A 29 -16.73 2.34 -23.20
C GLU A 29 -15.45 2.60 -24.00
N ARG A 30 -15.10 3.84 -24.25
CA ARG A 30 -13.81 4.22 -24.89
C ARG A 30 -12.57 3.79 -24.09
N PHE A 31 -12.73 3.38 -22.84
CA PHE A 31 -11.67 2.92 -21.94
C PHE A 31 -11.76 1.42 -21.63
N GLU A 32 -12.68 0.71 -22.27
CA GLU A 32 -12.91 -0.72 -22.08
C GLU A 32 -12.24 -1.49 -23.21
N ASP A 33 -11.03 -2.01 -22.95
CA ASP A 33 -10.19 -2.69 -23.96
C ASP A 33 -10.69 -4.11 -24.25
N GLY A 34 -11.81 -4.22 -24.97
CA GLY A 34 -12.40 -5.49 -25.38
C GLY A 34 -13.68 -5.85 -24.62
N THR A 35 -14.09 -7.11 -24.72
CA THR A 35 -15.29 -7.63 -24.08
C THR A 35 -15.12 -7.67 -22.57
N LEU A 36 -16.07 -7.10 -21.83
CA LEU A 36 -16.09 -7.17 -20.38
C LEU A 36 -16.15 -8.62 -19.89
N ASN A 37 -15.57 -8.86 -18.72
CA ASN A 37 -15.63 -10.17 -18.07
C ASN A 37 -17.03 -10.41 -17.45
N TYR A 38 -18.01 -10.59 -18.29
CA TYR A 38 -19.42 -10.77 -17.89
C TYR A 38 -19.68 -12.02 -17.08
N LEU A 39 -18.75 -12.99 -17.09
CA LEU A 39 -18.85 -14.21 -16.29
C LEU A 39 -18.55 -13.93 -14.80
N ASP A 40 -17.57 -13.06 -14.52
CA ASP A 40 -17.13 -12.79 -13.16
C ASP A 40 -17.80 -11.55 -12.54
N ILE A 41 -18.35 -10.65 -13.36
CA ILE A 41 -19.08 -9.47 -12.86
C ILE A 41 -20.16 -9.83 -11.84
N PRO A 42 -21.00 -10.90 -12.01
CA PRO A 42 -21.97 -11.30 -11.00
C PRO A 42 -21.36 -11.66 -9.63
N ALA A 43 -20.08 -12.05 -9.56
CA ALA A 43 -19.40 -12.32 -8.31
C ALA A 43 -19.28 -11.07 -7.42
N VAL A 44 -19.27 -9.87 -8.02
CA VAL A 44 -19.29 -8.60 -7.28
C VAL A 44 -20.54 -8.50 -6.41
N LYS A 45 -21.71 -8.87 -6.96
CA LYS A 45 -22.96 -8.88 -6.20
C LYS A 45 -22.88 -9.86 -5.02
N ILE A 46 -22.37 -11.06 -5.24
CA ILE A 46 -22.21 -12.08 -4.17
C ILE A 46 -21.33 -11.52 -3.04
N GLY A 47 -20.22 -10.88 -3.38
CA GLY A 47 -19.32 -10.25 -2.40
C GLY A 47 -19.99 -9.10 -1.64
N LEU A 48 -20.75 -8.26 -2.32
CA LEU A 48 -21.49 -7.16 -1.68
C LEU A 48 -22.61 -7.68 -0.76
N ASP A 49 -23.39 -8.67 -1.20
CA ASP A 49 -24.42 -9.31 -0.38
C ASP A 49 -23.80 -9.95 0.88
N TYR A 50 -22.63 -10.56 0.76
CA TYR A 50 -21.90 -11.11 1.91
C TYR A 50 -21.52 -10.05 2.94
N ILE A 51 -20.97 -8.91 2.47
CA ILE A 51 -20.62 -7.77 3.35
C ILE A 51 -21.88 -7.18 3.99
N GLU A 52 -22.94 -7.02 3.23
CA GLU A 52 -24.21 -6.47 3.71
C GLU A 52 -24.85 -7.39 4.78
N ASN A 53 -24.80 -8.71 4.60
CA ASN A 53 -25.29 -9.69 5.56
C ASN A 53 -24.52 -9.67 6.89
N ILE A 54 -23.20 -9.42 6.86
CA ILE A 54 -22.41 -9.19 8.09
C ILE A 54 -22.81 -7.84 8.70
N GLY A 55 -23.00 -6.84 7.88
CA GLY A 55 -23.27 -5.45 8.23
C GLY A 55 -22.01 -4.61 8.34
N ILE A 56 -21.93 -3.58 7.52
CA ILE A 56 -20.76 -2.68 7.45
C ILE A 56 -20.42 -2.03 8.78
N GLN A 57 -21.44 -1.70 9.58
CA GLN A 57 -21.26 -1.12 10.91
C GLN A 57 -20.52 -2.11 11.85
N ARG A 58 -20.92 -3.37 11.86
CA ARG A 58 -20.27 -4.42 12.67
C ARG A 58 -18.83 -4.66 12.23
N ILE A 59 -18.58 -4.63 10.92
CA ILE A 59 -17.23 -4.75 10.36
C ILE A 59 -16.36 -3.59 10.87
N ASN A 60 -16.86 -2.35 10.77
CA ASN A 60 -16.15 -1.17 11.21
C ASN A 60 -15.85 -1.19 12.72
N GLU A 61 -16.82 -1.56 13.55
CA GLU A 61 -16.65 -1.68 15.01
C GLU A 61 -15.59 -2.74 15.36
N ARG A 62 -15.66 -3.90 14.71
CA ARG A 62 -14.67 -4.98 14.92
C ARG A 62 -13.27 -4.52 14.53
N VAL A 63 -13.10 -3.97 13.33
CA VAL A 63 -11.81 -3.50 12.82
C VAL A 63 -11.26 -2.37 13.70
N ALA A 64 -12.08 -1.42 14.09
CA ALA A 64 -11.67 -0.33 14.97
C ALA A 64 -11.20 -0.83 16.36
N SER A 65 -11.92 -1.78 16.93
CA SER A 65 -11.55 -2.41 18.21
C SER A 65 -10.21 -3.15 18.12
N LEU A 66 -10.04 -3.99 17.10
CA LEU A 66 -8.79 -4.72 16.86
C LEU A 66 -7.62 -3.78 16.62
N ARG A 67 -7.82 -2.73 15.80
CA ARG A 67 -6.80 -1.74 15.53
C ARG A 67 -6.38 -0.99 16.79
N LYS A 68 -7.36 -0.56 17.61
CA LYS A 68 -7.07 0.13 18.86
C LYS A 68 -6.27 -0.76 19.80
N TYR A 69 -6.71 -2.00 20.04
CA TYR A 69 -5.99 -2.96 20.86
C TYR A 69 -4.56 -3.19 20.39
N LEU A 70 -4.38 -3.41 19.09
CA LEU A 70 -3.06 -3.63 18.49
C LEU A 70 -2.17 -2.39 18.65
N PHE A 71 -2.70 -1.20 18.37
CA PHE A 71 -1.97 0.07 18.46
C PHE A 71 -1.45 0.31 19.88
N GLU A 72 -2.32 0.20 20.89
CA GLU A 72 -1.97 0.44 22.29
C GLU A 72 -0.90 -0.55 22.79
N ASN A 73 -1.01 -1.83 22.40
CA ASN A 73 -0.03 -2.84 22.77
C ASN A 73 1.32 -2.61 22.06
N LEU A 74 1.32 -2.28 20.78
CA LEU A 74 2.53 -2.00 20.02
C LEU A 74 3.25 -0.74 20.53
N GLU A 75 2.52 0.33 20.83
CA GLU A 75 3.10 1.58 21.33
C GLU A 75 3.73 1.42 22.73
N SER A 76 3.25 0.46 23.52
CA SER A 76 3.77 0.18 24.86
C SER A 76 5.06 -0.64 24.87
N LEU A 77 5.47 -1.24 23.73
CA LEU A 77 6.65 -2.09 23.67
C LEU A 77 7.94 -1.28 23.79
N GLN A 78 8.72 -1.59 24.80
CA GLN A 78 10.00 -0.94 25.09
C GLN A 78 11.11 -1.97 25.33
N HIS A 79 12.33 -1.58 25.01
CA HIS A 79 13.53 -2.28 25.42
C HIS A 79 13.82 -2.06 26.91
N ASN A 80 14.71 -2.90 27.49
CA ASN A 80 15.11 -2.79 28.88
C ASN A 80 15.75 -1.43 29.25
N ASN A 81 16.24 -0.68 28.27
CA ASN A 81 16.79 0.66 28.45
C ASN A 81 15.75 1.79 28.32
N GLY A 82 14.45 1.46 28.23
CA GLY A 82 13.34 2.39 28.11
C GLY A 82 13.11 2.97 26.71
N ARG A 83 13.90 2.60 25.71
CA ARG A 83 13.66 3.02 24.33
C ARG A 83 12.52 2.23 23.70
N ASN A 84 11.72 2.88 22.88
CA ASN A 84 10.65 2.24 22.15
C ASN A 84 11.21 1.23 21.13
N LEU A 85 10.66 0.03 21.14
CA LEU A 85 10.97 -1.01 20.17
C LEU A 85 10.32 -0.72 18.81
N ILE A 86 9.22 0.04 18.80
CA ILE A 86 8.42 0.30 17.62
C ILE A 86 8.18 1.81 17.46
N GLN A 87 8.21 2.27 16.22
CA GLN A 87 7.68 3.56 15.82
C GLN A 87 6.52 3.34 14.87
N ILE A 88 5.33 3.80 15.26
CA ILE A 88 4.14 3.79 14.39
C ILE A 88 4.15 5.07 13.54
N PHE A 89 3.93 4.89 12.24
CA PHE A 89 3.82 5.98 11.26
C PHE A 89 2.35 6.32 11.01
N GLY A 90 2.08 7.61 10.83
CA GLY A 90 0.74 8.13 10.56
C GLY A 90 0.01 8.65 11.79
N PRO A 91 -1.30 8.92 11.68
CA PRO A 91 -2.10 9.53 12.75
C PRO A 91 -2.19 8.63 13.98
N LYS A 92 -2.09 9.26 15.15
CA LYS A 92 -2.23 8.59 16.46
C LYS A 92 -3.68 8.54 16.96
N ASP A 93 -4.55 9.35 16.37
CA ASP A 93 -5.97 9.24 16.67
C ASP A 93 -6.54 7.91 16.13
N HIS A 94 -7.66 7.48 16.68
CA HIS A 94 -8.30 6.22 16.27
C HIS A 94 -9.54 6.47 15.42
N GLN A 95 -9.80 7.72 15.02
CA GLN A 95 -11.00 8.10 14.28
C GLN A 95 -10.74 8.01 12.76
N ASN A 96 -11.72 7.55 12.02
CA ASN A 96 -11.70 7.49 10.56
C ASN A 96 -10.50 6.73 9.96
N LEU A 97 -10.00 5.74 10.66
CA LEU A 97 -8.88 4.91 10.21
C LEU A 97 -9.33 3.49 9.88
N GLY A 98 -8.75 2.94 8.82
CA GLY A 98 -8.93 1.53 8.46
C GLY A 98 -8.14 0.58 9.37
N GLY A 99 -8.19 -0.71 9.05
CA GLY A 99 -7.55 -1.77 9.82
C GLY A 99 -6.04 -1.93 9.60
N THR A 100 -5.34 -0.92 9.08
CA THR A 100 -3.91 -1.01 8.79
C THR A 100 -3.08 -0.12 9.72
N ILE A 101 -1.92 -0.64 10.14
CA ILE A 101 -0.91 0.09 10.91
C ILE A 101 0.42 -0.06 10.18
N ILE A 102 1.11 1.04 9.91
CA ILE A 102 2.45 1.08 9.32
C ILE A 102 3.43 1.43 10.43
N LEU A 103 4.52 0.68 10.50
CA LEU A 103 5.49 0.83 11.58
C LEU A 103 6.91 0.43 11.16
N GLY A 104 7.90 0.85 11.98
CA GLY A 104 9.28 0.41 11.94
C GLY A 104 9.68 -0.21 13.27
N PHE A 105 10.55 -1.22 13.22
CA PHE A 105 11.14 -1.85 14.40
C PHE A 105 12.56 -1.33 14.62
N TYR A 106 12.94 -1.15 15.87
CA TYR A 106 14.23 -0.56 16.26
C TYR A 106 14.90 -1.43 17.31
N ASN A 107 16.22 -1.49 17.27
CA ASN A 107 17.01 -2.16 18.29
C ASN A 107 17.23 -1.25 19.53
N GLN A 108 17.97 -1.76 20.52
CA GLN A 108 18.26 -1.04 21.76
C GLN A 108 19.09 0.22 21.56
N GLU A 109 19.88 0.28 20.50
CA GLU A 109 20.68 1.45 20.09
C GLU A 109 19.86 2.50 19.33
N GLY A 110 18.61 2.17 18.94
CA GLY A 110 17.73 3.02 18.15
C GLY A 110 18.00 2.92 16.65
N VAL A 111 18.68 1.88 16.21
CA VAL A 111 18.88 1.58 14.79
C VAL A 111 17.68 0.75 14.30
N ARG A 112 17.15 1.12 13.17
CA ARG A 112 16.00 0.46 12.57
C ARG A 112 16.42 -0.85 11.92
N TYR A 113 15.64 -1.91 12.19
CA TYR A 113 15.78 -3.18 11.48
C TYR A 113 15.32 -3.05 10.03
N GLU A 114 15.97 -3.79 9.13
CA GLU A 114 15.47 -3.97 7.77
C GLU A 114 14.13 -4.70 7.80
N PHE A 115 13.19 -4.25 6.99
CA PHE A 115 11.84 -4.80 7.01
C PHE A 115 11.80 -6.26 6.53
N GLU A 116 12.74 -6.67 5.69
CA GLU A 116 12.91 -8.07 5.25
C GLU A 116 13.21 -9.00 6.42
N GLN A 117 14.05 -8.57 7.37
CA GLN A 117 14.37 -9.36 8.57
C GLN A 117 13.12 -9.57 9.44
N ILE A 118 12.32 -8.52 9.60
CA ILE A 118 11.08 -8.60 10.37
C ILE A 118 10.06 -9.52 9.68
N GLU A 119 9.95 -9.45 8.36
CA GLU A 119 9.08 -10.31 7.58
C GLU A 119 9.47 -11.79 7.69
N GLU A 120 10.76 -12.09 7.60
CA GLU A 120 11.30 -13.44 7.77
C GLU A 120 11.00 -14.00 9.17
N MET A 121 11.26 -13.22 10.21
CA MET A 121 10.96 -13.60 11.59
C MET A 121 9.45 -13.84 11.81
N ALA A 122 8.60 -12.98 11.25
CA ALA A 122 7.14 -13.13 11.33
C ALA A 122 6.66 -14.41 10.62
N ASN A 123 7.21 -14.69 9.44
CA ASN A 123 6.89 -15.90 8.68
C ASN A 123 7.25 -17.18 9.43
N GLN A 124 8.37 -17.20 10.18
CA GLN A 124 8.76 -18.31 11.03
C GLN A 124 7.73 -18.59 12.15
N HIS A 125 6.96 -17.58 12.53
CA HIS A 125 5.89 -17.67 13.53
C HIS A 125 4.48 -17.72 12.93
N ASN A 126 4.35 -17.98 11.62
CA ASN A 126 3.07 -17.99 10.88
C ASN A 126 2.31 -16.66 10.95
N ILE A 127 3.02 -15.55 11.04
CA ILE A 127 2.44 -14.20 11.01
C ILE A 127 2.71 -13.59 9.62
N SER A 128 1.65 -13.37 8.86
CA SER A 128 1.74 -12.74 7.54
C SER A 128 1.75 -11.22 7.67
N LEU A 129 2.83 -10.60 7.23
CA LEU A 129 3.00 -9.14 7.19
C LEU A 129 3.16 -8.67 5.74
N ARG A 130 3.00 -7.38 5.54
CA ARG A 130 3.38 -6.73 4.29
C ARG A 130 4.53 -5.77 4.56
N SER A 131 5.57 -5.82 3.71
CA SER A 131 6.77 -5.00 3.85
C SER A 131 7.05 -4.19 2.59
N GLY A 132 7.84 -3.13 2.72
CA GLY A 132 8.26 -2.25 1.62
C GLY A 132 7.53 -0.91 1.58
N CYS A 133 7.41 -0.32 0.40
CA CYS A 133 6.80 1.01 0.19
C CYS A 133 5.27 0.97 -0.04
N PHE A 134 4.67 -0.21 -0.09
CA PHE A 134 3.21 -0.43 -0.27
C PHE A 134 2.62 0.22 -1.54
N CYS A 135 3.41 0.34 -2.61
CA CYS A 135 3.06 1.07 -3.83
C CYS A 135 2.67 2.54 -3.56
N ASN A 136 3.21 3.13 -2.51
CA ASN A 136 3.00 4.52 -2.12
C ASN A 136 4.35 5.16 -1.74
N PRO A 137 5.17 5.51 -2.72
CA PRO A 137 6.51 6.08 -2.48
C PRO A 137 6.46 7.39 -1.70
N GLY A 138 5.45 8.23 -1.91
CA GLY A 138 5.33 9.49 -1.20
C GLY A 138 5.16 9.33 0.32
N ILE A 139 4.36 8.36 0.78
CA ILE A 139 4.26 8.04 2.21
C ILE A 139 5.59 7.48 2.73
N ASP A 140 6.26 6.65 1.95
CA ASP A 140 7.56 6.10 2.31
C ASP A 140 8.62 7.20 2.46
N GLU A 141 8.64 8.18 1.58
CA GLU A 141 9.52 9.33 1.63
C GLU A 141 9.28 10.19 2.88
N VAL A 142 8.01 10.49 3.19
CA VAL A 142 7.62 11.25 4.38
C VAL A 142 8.01 10.50 5.67
N ASN A 143 7.69 9.21 5.76
CA ASN A 143 7.98 8.38 6.93
C ASN A 143 9.47 8.24 7.22
N ASN A 144 10.30 8.31 6.18
CA ASN A 144 11.76 8.19 6.27
C ASN A 144 12.47 9.56 6.18
N CYS A 145 11.73 10.66 6.23
CA CYS A 145 12.24 12.03 6.21
C CYS A 145 13.19 12.31 5.02
N LEU A 146 12.81 11.84 3.84
CA LEU A 146 13.56 12.13 2.62
C LEU A 146 13.19 13.51 2.10
N THR A 147 14.19 14.24 1.65
CA THR A 147 14.00 15.58 1.06
C THR A 147 14.08 15.53 -0.46
N ASP A 148 13.44 16.49 -1.12
CA ASP A 148 13.48 16.62 -2.59
C ASP A 148 14.92 16.73 -3.11
N ASN A 149 15.79 17.42 -2.38
CA ASN A 149 17.20 17.58 -2.77
C ASN A 149 17.98 16.26 -2.69
N GLU A 150 17.76 15.45 -1.65
CA GLU A 150 18.37 14.14 -1.51
C GLU A 150 17.96 13.21 -2.65
N LEU A 151 16.66 13.18 -2.95
CA LEU A 151 16.11 12.39 -4.05
C LEU A 151 16.64 12.87 -5.40
N ALA A 152 16.61 14.19 -5.66
CA ALA A 152 17.16 14.77 -6.89
C ALA A 152 18.64 14.45 -7.08
N THR A 153 19.42 14.49 -6.00
CA THR A 153 20.85 14.15 -6.02
C THR A 153 21.06 12.68 -6.37
N TYR A 154 20.29 11.78 -5.78
CA TYR A 154 20.38 10.36 -6.10
C TYR A 154 20.03 10.09 -7.56
N TYR A 155 18.88 10.54 -8.05
CA TYR A 155 18.43 10.32 -9.43
C TYR A 155 19.31 10.98 -10.49
N SER A 156 19.96 12.11 -10.17
CA SER A 156 20.89 12.75 -11.09
C SER A 156 22.26 12.07 -11.17
N SER A 157 22.63 11.30 -10.16
CA SER A 157 23.92 10.60 -10.06
C SER A 157 23.86 9.12 -10.45
N HIS A 158 22.68 8.56 -10.68
CA HIS A 158 22.47 7.16 -11.00
C HIS A 158 21.52 7.01 -12.19
N GLU A 159 21.90 6.21 -13.18
CA GLU A 159 21.03 5.83 -14.30
C GLU A 159 20.08 4.67 -13.94
N GLN A 160 20.47 3.84 -12.97
CA GLN A 160 19.72 2.70 -12.45
C GLN A 160 19.99 2.56 -10.96
N GLY A 161 19.07 1.96 -10.24
CA GLY A 161 19.22 1.69 -8.81
C GLY A 161 17.97 1.04 -8.21
N ASP A 162 18.13 0.53 -7.01
CA ASP A 162 17.04 -0.02 -6.20
C ASP A 162 16.99 0.65 -4.82
N TYR A 163 16.09 0.16 -3.96
CA TYR A 163 15.97 0.69 -2.59
C TYR A 163 17.23 0.49 -1.75
N LYS A 164 17.96 -0.62 -1.93
CA LYS A 164 19.18 -0.89 -1.16
C LYS A 164 20.30 0.07 -1.56
N ASP A 165 20.41 0.34 -2.86
CA ASP A 165 21.35 1.34 -3.37
C ASP A 165 21.04 2.74 -2.82
N MET A 166 19.76 3.12 -2.83
CA MET A 166 19.33 4.41 -2.30
C MET A 166 19.54 4.53 -0.79
N ILE A 167 19.24 3.48 0.00
CA ILE A 167 19.51 3.43 1.45
C ILE A 167 21.00 3.64 1.72
N LYS A 168 21.85 2.94 0.97
CA LYS A 168 23.31 3.04 1.11
C LYS A 168 23.82 4.44 0.75
N PHE A 169 23.28 5.04 -0.30
CA PHE A 169 23.67 6.38 -0.76
C PHE A 169 23.24 7.47 0.22
N LEU A 170 21.99 7.42 0.68
CA LEU A 170 21.41 8.44 1.55
C LEU A 170 21.67 8.22 3.04
N GLY A 171 22.06 7.00 3.45
CA GLY A 171 22.15 6.62 4.86
C GLY A 171 20.79 6.64 5.57
N LYS A 172 19.69 6.61 4.84
CA LYS A 172 18.32 6.64 5.36
C LYS A 172 17.56 5.40 4.92
N MET A 173 16.84 4.80 5.85
CA MET A 173 16.02 3.61 5.56
C MET A 173 14.87 3.95 4.61
N ARG A 174 14.47 2.97 3.84
CA ARG A 174 13.29 2.97 2.98
C ARG A 174 12.38 1.82 3.36
N GLY A 175 11.13 1.91 2.98
CA GLY A 175 10.14 0.90 3.30
C GLY A 175 9.68 0.93 4.77
N ALA A 176 8.74 0.07 5.09
CA ALA A 176 8.21 -0.13 6.44
C ALA A 176 7.53 -1.50 6.52
N THR A 177 7.06 -1.86 7.71
CA THR A 177 6.21 -3.04 7.91
C THR A 177 4.76 -2.58 8.10
N ARG A 178 3.82 -3.26 7.44
CA ARG A 178 2.38 -3.03 7.60
C ARG A 178 1.70 -4.23 8.22
N ILE A 179 0.99 -4.00 9.30
CA ILE A 179 0.06 -4.96 9.90
C ILE A 179 -1.35 -4.59 9.45
N SER A 180 -2.14 -5.58 9.08
CA SER A 180 -3.53 -5.40 8.67
C SER A 180 -4.43 -6.32 9.46
N VAL A 181 -5.45 -5.75 10.09
CA VAL A 181 -6.51 -6.49 10.77
C VAL A 181 -7.80 -6.40 9.96
N GLY A 182 -8.59 -7.44 10.00
CA GLY A 182 -9.83 -7.54 9.24
C GLY A 182 -10.92 -8.27 10.00
N ILE A 183 -12.02 -8.58 9.32
CA ILE A 183 -13.18 -9.27 9.94
C ILE A 183 -12.85 -10.67 10.39
N ALA A 184 -11.86 -11.31 9.78
CA ALA A 184 -11.44 -12.68 10.09
C ALA A 184 -10.26 -12.76 11.10
N THR A 185 -9.80 -11.59 11.60
CA THR A 185 -8.70 -11.53 12.59
C THR A 185 -9.22 -11.82 13.99
#